data_96bd0f5a2fd8408e9f990a548ed9e7f2
#
_entry.id   96bd0f5a2fd8408e9f990a548ed9e7f2
#
_cell.length_a   1.000
_cell.length_b   1.000
_cell.length_c   1.000
_cell.angle_alpha   90.00
_cell.angle_beta   90.00
_cell.angle_gamma   90.00
#
_symmetry.space_group_name_H-M   'P 1'
#
loop_
_entity.id
_entity.type
_entity.pdbx_description
1 polymer ?
#
loop_
_entity_poly.entity_id
_entity_poly.type
_entity_poly.pdbx_seq_one_letter_code
_entity_poly.pdbx_strand_id
1 'polypeptide(L)'
;TISTASVLRTEYVNVSAFKQRAKGKLVPTAMAKRTNKLEVCFAVMDNKIAKPGDRDVYLRIVEPGGKTLGDRSAGSSSFKLVGSGEELQSTTSKKISYNNQRQDLCLFWEEGERVFTPGTYVVEVYIDGALSTSTSLKLED
;
A
#
# COMPACT_ATOMS: atom_id res chain seq x y z
N THR A 1 -21.62 10.80 8.74
CA THR A 1 -21.20 10.50 7.37
C THR A 1 -20.01 11.36 6.97
N ILE A 2 -19.02 10.74 6.39
CA ILE A 2 -17.84 11.45 5.90
C ILE A 2 -18.19 12.07 4.55
N SER A 3 -17.98 13.38 4.46
CA SER A 3 -18.13 14.06 3.17
C SER A 3 -17.06 13.56 2.20
N THR A 4 -17.45 13.27 0.97
CA THR A 4 -16.48 12.86 -0.07
C THR A 4 -15.41 13.92 -0.30
N ALA A 5 -15.72 15.20 -0.05
CA ALA A 5 -14.75 16.29 -0.19
C ALA A 5 -13.64 16.27 0.86
N SER A 6 -13.87 15.62 2.02
CA SER A 6 -12.87 15.53 3.08
C SER A 6 -11.98 14.28 2.97
N VAL A 7 -12.32 13.34 2.08
CA VAL A 7 -11.50 12.14 1.86
C VAL A 7 -10.26 12.52 1.06
N LEU A 8 -9.09 12.16 1.59
CA LEU A 8 -7.83 12.46 0.89
C LEU A 8 -7.70 11.58 -0.35
N ARG A 9 -7.34 12.21 -1.45
CA ARG A 9 -7.18 11.54 -2.73
C ARG A 9 -5.72 11.22 -2.98
N THR A 10 -5.45 10.05 -3.56
CA THR A 10 -4.10 9.67 -3.98
C THR A 10 -4.06 9.53 -5.49
N GLU A 11 -2.95 9.95 -6.09
CA GLU A 11 -2.71 9.87 -7.53
C GLU A 11 -1.27 9.42 -7.79
N TYR A 12 -0.96 9.16 -9.04
CA TYR A 12 0.38 8.75 -9.48
C TYR A 12 0.85 7.48 -8.79
N VAL A 13 -0.08 6.53 -8.60
CA VAL A 13 0.24 5.26 -7.96
C VAL A 13 1.11 4.41 -8.87
N ASN A 14 2.25 3.98 -8.34
CA ASN A 14 3.18 3.13 -9.07
C ASN A 14 3.62 1.98 -8.17
N VAL A 15 3.41 0.75 -8.66
CA VAL A 15 3.78 -0.47 -7.93
C VAL A 15 4.93 -1.13 -8.67
N SER A 16 6.01 -1.42 -7.95
CA SER A 16 7.20 -2.04 -8.53
C SER A 16 7.63 -3.23 -7.70
N ALA A 17 8.14 -4.26 -8.38
CA ALA A 17 8.71 -5.43 -7.74
C ALA A 17 10.22 -5.39 -7.91
N PHE A 18 10.95 -5.77 -6.88
CA PHE A 18 12.41 -5.74 -6.87
C PHE A 18 13.00 -7.05 -6.38
N LYS A 19 14.15 -7.40 -6.97
CA LYS A 19 15.03 -8.43 -6.45
C LYS A 19 16.14 -7.75 -5.67
N GLN A 20 16.36 -8.17 -4.43
CA GLN A 20 17.45 -7.65 -3.63
C GLN A 20 18.72 -8.47 -3.91
N ARG A 21 19.75 -7.78 -4.36
CA ARG A 21 21.07 -8.40 -4.63
C ARG A 21 22.02 -8.14 -3.47
N ALA A 22 23.20 -8.74 -3.54
CA ALA A 22 24.27 -8.53 -2.56
C ALA A 22 24.53 -7.03 -2.37
N LYS A 23 24.86 -6.62 -1.13
CA LYS A 23 25.10 -5.22 -0.74
C LYS A 23 23.82 -4.36 -0.74
N GLY A 24 22.65 -4.99 -0.68
CA GLY A 24 21.39 -4.27 -0.58
C GLY A 24 20.91 -3.61 -1.85
N LYS A 25 21.54 -3.87 -3.00
CA LYS A 25 21.13 -3.29 -4.27
C LYS A 25 19.82 -3.88 -4.74
N LEU A 26 18.85 -3.02 -5.09
CA LEU A 26 17.55 -3.44 -5.62
C LEU A 26 17.56 -3.36 -7.14
N VAL A 27 17.07 -4.42 -7.78
CA VAL A 27 16.97 -4.51 -9.23
C VAL A 27 15.51 -4.79 -9.60
N PRO A 28 14.88 -3.98 -10.46
CA PRO A 28 13.50 -4.21 -10.88
C PRO A 28 13.34 -5.59 -11.53
N THR A 29 12.22 -6.24 -11.25
CA THR A 29 11.89 -7.53 -11.85
C THR A 29 10.38 -7.63 -12.06
N ALA A 30 9.97 -8.39 -13.04
CA ALA A 30 8.56 -8.74 -13.25
C ALA A 30 8.29 -10.21 -12.94
N MET A 31 9.30 -10.95 -12.45
CA MET A 31 9.18 -12.38 -12.20
C MET A 31 8.92 -12.66 -10.72
N ALA A 32 7.84 -13.40 -10.44
CA ALA A 32 7.44 -13.70 -9.07
C ALA A 32 8.55 -14.39 -8.28
N LYS A 33 9.18 -15.39 -8.86
CA LYS A 33 10.22 -16.17 -8.16
C LYS A 33 11.50 -15.38 -7.86
N ARG A 34 11.68 -14.22 -8.48
CA ARG A 34 12.83 -13.35 -8.25
C ARG A 34 12.50 -12.18 -7.33
N THR A 35 11.23 -11.97 -7.04
CA THR A 35 10.77 -10.83 -6.25
C THR A 35 11.04 -11.05 -4.77
N ASN A 36 11.73 -10.11 -4.14
CA ASN A 36 11.95 -10.08 -2.70
C ASN A 36 11.18 -8.95 -2.03
N LYS A 37 10.92 -7.88 -2.78
CA LYS A 37 10.38 -6.65 -2.22
C LYS A 37 9.40 -6.01 -3.19
N LEU A 38 8.29 -5.51 -2.65
CA LEU A 38 7.33 -4.71 -3.39
C LEU A 38 7.40 -3.28 -2.89
N GLU A 39 7.33 -2.33 -3.81
CA GLU A 39 7.29 -0.91 -3.48
C GLU A 39 6.05 -0.29 -4.09
N VAL A 40 5.30 0.45 -3.28
CA VAL A 40 4.14 1.21 -3.74
C VAL A 40 4.40 2.69 -3.46
N CYS A 41 4.50 3.47 -4.52
CA CYS A 41 4.68 4.92 -4.42
C CYS A 41 3.44 5.62 -4.94
N PHE A 42 3.06 6.69 -4.29
CA PHE A 42 1.88 7.48 -4.67
C PHE A 42 1.99 8.88 -4.09
N ALA A 43 1.14 9.77 -4.59
CA ALA A 43 1.04 11.13 -4.06
C ALA A 43 -0.29 11.30 -3.33
N VAL A 44 -0.24 11.77 -2.10
CA VAL A 44 -1.42 12.26 -1.38
C VAL A 44 -1.64 13.69 -1.83
N MET A 45 -2.77 13.94 -2.48
CA MET A 45 -3.02 15.22 -3.14
C MET A 45 -3.41 16.32 -2.15
N ASP A 46 -3.23 17.56 -2.56
CA ASP A 46 -3.66 18.70 -1.78
C ASP A 46 -5.19 18.72 -1.65
N ASN A 47 -5.68 19.13 -0.50
CA ASN A 47 -7.11 19.24 -0.23
C ASN A 47 -7.33 20.33 0.81
N LYS A 48 -7.92 21.44 0.38
CA LYS A 48 -8.15 22.60 1.25
C LYS A 48 -9.27 22.38 2.25
N ILE A 49 -10.15 21.39 2.01
CA ILE A 49 -11.32 21.13 2.84
C ILE A 49 -10.97 20.18 3.99
N ALA A 50 -10.04 19.24 3.78
CA ALA A 50 -9.64 18.28 4.79
C ALA A 50 -8.90 18.97 5.92
N LYS A 51 -9.13 18.52 7.16
CA LYS A 51 -8.41 19.05 8.32
C LYS A 51 -6.96 18.61 8.29
N PRO A 52 -6.01 19.51 8.55
CA PRO A 52 -4.61 19.12 8.70
C PRO A 52 -4.41 18.31 9.97
N GLY A 53 -3.37 17.51 10.03
CA GLY A 53 -3.03 16.70 11.18
C GLY A 53 -2.59 15.31 10.78
N ASP A 54 -2.42 14.44 11.77
CA ASP A 54 -1.95 13.08 11.54
C ASP A 54 -2.99 12.26 10.79
N ARG A 55 -2.51 11.50 9.79
CA ARG A 55 -3.33 10.58 9.00
C ARG A 55 -2.68 9.21 8.96
N ASP A 56 -3.50 8.17 9.10
CA ASP A 56 -3.02 6.79 9.00
C ASP A 56 -3.21 6.30 7.58
N VAL A 57 -2.10 5.91 6.95
CA VAL A 57 -2.10 5.37 5.60
C VAL A 57 -1.90 3.86 5.70
N TYR A 58 -2.84 3.08 5.15
CA TYR A 58 -2.78 1.62 5.16
C TYR A 58 -2.62 1.11 3.74
N LEU A 59 -1.65 0.23 3.56
CA LEU A 59 -1.41 -0.45 2.30
C LEU A 59 -1.91 -1.89 2.42
N ARG A 60 -2.77 -2.30 1.51
CA ARG A 60 -3.32 -3.65 1.49
C ARG A 60 -2.99 -4.28 0.14
N ILE A 61 -2.25 -5.39 0.17
CA ILE A 61 -1.87 -6.13 -1.04
C ILE A 61 -2.53 -7.50 -0.98
N VAL A 62 -3.35 -7.81 -1.97
CA VAL A 62 -4.07 -9.07 -2.05
C VAL A 62 -3.42 -9.96 -3.10
N GLU A 63 -3.03 -11.18 -2.70
CA GLU A 63 -2.41 -12.17 -3.58
C GLU A 63 -3.39 -12.68 -4.64
N PRO A 64 -2.91 -13.29 -5.73
CA PRO A 64 -3.79 -13.87 -6.75
C PRO A 64 -4.79 -14.87 -6.21
N GLY A 65 -4.48 -15.55 -5.10
CA GLY A 65 -5.40 -16.48 -4.46
C GLY A 65 -6.46 -15.83 -3.56
N GLY A 66 -6.43 -14.49 -3.40
CA GLY A 66 -7.39 -13.76 -2.59
C GLY A 66 -6.97 -13.48 -1.16
N LYS A 67 -5.81 -13.98 -0.74
CA LYS A 67 -5.30 -13.76 0.62
C LYS A 67 -4.54 -12.43 0.70
N THR A 68 -4.77 -11.69 1.77
CA THR A 68 -4.02 -10.45 2.02
C THR A 68 -2.61 -10.78 2.50
N LEU A 69 -1.60 -10.16 1.90
CA LEU A 69 -0.23 -10.26 2.38
C LEU A 69 -0.13 -9.60 3.75
N GLY A 70 0.47 -10.27 4.72
CA GLY A 70 0.62 -9.70 6.03
C GLY A 70 1.44 -10.57 6.96
N ASP A 71 2.26 -9.91 7.79
CA ASP A 71 3.02 -10.52 8.86
C ASP A 71 3.18 -9.47 9.95
N ARG A 72 2.66 -9.74 11.14
CA ARG A 72 2.70 -8.79 12.24
C ARG A 72 4.12 -8.41 12.63
N SER A 73 5.06 -9.34 12.51
CA SER A 73 6.46 -9.06 12.83
C SER A 73 7.09 -8.11 11.81
N ALA A 74 6.51 -8.00 10.60
CA ALA A 74 7.00 -7.11 9.55
C ALA A 74 6.18 -5.81 9.43
N GLY A 75 5.32 -5.51 10.41
CA GLY A 75 4.58 -4.26 10.46
C GLY A 75 3.14 -4.33 9.99
N SER A 76 2.62 -5.53 9.74
CA SER A 76 1.22 -5.69 9.36
C SER A 76 0.29 -5.46 10.55
N SER A 77 -0.86 -4.86 10.29
CA SER A 77 -1.88 -4.59 11.31
C SER A 77 -3.27 -4.70 10.68
N SER A 78 -4.29 -4.36 11.46
CA SER A 78 -5.65 -4.29 10.93
C SER A 78 -6.22 -2.89 11.16
N PHE A 79 -7.25 -2.56 10.42
CA PHE A 79 -7.93 -1.28 10.53
C PHE A 79 -9.42 -1.46 10.23
N LYS A 80 -10.23 -0.50 10.67
CA LYS A 80 -11.66 -0.54 10.41
C LYS A 80 -12.00 0.33 9.20
N LEU A 81 -12.79 -0.25 8.29
CA LEU A 81 -13.26 0.46 7.12
C LEU A 81 -14.31 1.49 7.52
N VAL A 82 -14.14 2.71 7.06
CA VAL A 82 -15.10 3.79 7.33
C VAL A 82 -16.42 3.48 6.62
N GLY A 83 -17.52 3.66 7.33
CA GLY A 83 -18.85 3.42 6.84
C GLY A 83 -19.43 2.09 7.29
N SER A 84 -18.78 0.96 6.97
CA SER A 84 -19.25 -0.38 7.33
C SER A 84 -18.76 -0.83 8.69
N GLY A 85 -17.61 -0.31 9.17
CA GLY A 85 -16.97 -0.79 10.39
C GLY A 85 -16.29 -2.15 10.21
N GLU A 86 -16.24 -2.68 9.00
CA GLU A 86 -15.59 -3.96 8.72
C GLU A 86 -14.10 -3.86 9.00
N GLU A 87 -13.55 -4.87 9.70
CA GLU A 87 -12.14 -4.91 9.99
C GLU A 87 -11.39 -5.58 8.83
N LEU A 88 -10.40 -4.87 8.29
CA LEU A 88 -9.55 -5.37 7.20
C LEU A 88 -8.12 -5.47 7.68
N GLN A 89 -7.41 -6.48 7.17
CA GLN A 89 -5.99 -6.63 7.42
C GLN A 89 -5.19 -5.75 6.47
N SER A 90 -4.20 -5.00 6.99
CA SER A 90 -3.27 -4.24 6.17
C SER A 90 -1.98 -5.02 5.99
N THR A 91 -1.32 -4.82 4.84
CA THR A 91 0.01 -5.37 4.59
C THR A 91 1.05 -4.56 5.36
N THR A 92 0.97 -3.25 5.27
CA THR A 92 1.80 -2.33 6.05
C THR A 92 1.06 -1.02 6.23
N SER A 93 1.59 -0.15 7.08
CA SER A 93 0.97 1.14 7.34
C SER A 93 2.02 2.20 7.64
N LYS A 94 1.62 3.46 7.52
CA LYS A 94 2.47 4.59 7.84
C LYS A 94 1.61 5.75 8.31
N LYS A 95 2.06 6.44 9.36
CA LYS A 95 1.42 7.68 9.80
C LYS A 95 2.12 8.87 9.15
N ILE A 96 1.32 9.76 8.58
CA ILE A 96 1.84 10.99 7.96
C ILE A 96 1.26 12.21 8.67
N SER A 97 1.99 13.33 8.60
CA SER A 97 1.48 14.62 9.05
C SER A 97 0.99 15.38 7.82
N TYR A 98 -0.33 15.51 7.71
CA TYR A 98 -0.96 16.14 6.55
C TYR A 98 -1.13 17.64 6.76
N ASN A 99 -0.65 18.43 5.80
CA ASN A 99 -0.68 19.90 5.89
C ASN A 99 -1.42 20.55 4.72
N ASN A 100 -2.39 19.85 4.14
CA ASN A 100 -3.20 20.30 3.00
C ASN A 100 -2.40 20.53 1.71
N GLN A 101 -1.17 20.04 1.65
CA GLN A 101 -0.31 20.11 0.48
C GLN A 101 0.00 18.69 0.00
N ARG A 102 0.30 18.56 -1.28
CA ARG A 102 0.70 17.28 -1.87
C ARG A 102 1.93 16.71 -1.14
N GLN A 103 1.87 15.41 -0.84
CA GLN A 103 2.99 14.66 -0.27
C GLN A 103 3.20 13.40 -1.07
N ASP A 104 4.42 13.14 -1.48
CA ASP A 104 4.78 11.91 -2.19
C ASP A 104 5.31 10.90 -1.17
N LEU A 105 4.77 9.67 -1.22
CA LEU A 105 5.11 8.61 -0.28
C LEU A 105 5.45 7.33 -1.02
N CYS A 106 6.33 6.53 -0.40
CA CYS A 106 6.58 5.16 -0.85
C CYS A 106 6.51 4.23 0.35
N LEU A 107 5.81 3.12 0.19
CA LEU A 107 5.71 2.06 1.18
C LEU A 107 6.30 0.79 0.60
N PHE A 108 6.94 -0.01 1.45
CA PHE A 108 7.63 -1.23 1.04
C PHE A 108 7.07 -2.43 1.78
N TRP A 109 7.11 -3.58 1.12
CA TRP A 109 6.80 -4.86 1.74
C TRP A 109 7.85 -5.89 1.35
N GLU A 110 8.42 -6.57 2.33
CA GLU A 110 9.37 -7.66 2.14
C GLU A 110 8.79 -8.94 2.72
N GLU A 111 8.82 -10.02 1.95
CA GLU A 111 8.27 -11.31 2.35
C GLU A 111 9.29 -12.20 3.08
N GLY A 112 10.51 -11.74 3.25
CA GLY A 112 11.55 -12.56 3.87
C GLY A 112 11.90 -13.76 3.02
N GLU A 113 11.76 -14.97 3.57
CA GLU A 113 12.09 -16.21 2.86
C GLU A 113 10.96 -16.71 1.95
N ARG A 114 9.78 -16.09 2.04
CA ARG A 114 8.64 -16.51 1.26
C ARG A 114 8.77 -16.10 -0.19
N VAL A 115 8.40 -17.01 -1.10
CA VAL A 115 8.43 -16.76 -2.54
C VAL A 115 7.07 -16.23 -2.99
N PHE A 116 7.08 -15.16 -3.79
CA PHE A 116 5.86 -14.65 -4.38
C PHE A 116 5.36 -15.61 -5.47
N THR A 117 4.05 -15.76 -5.57
CA THR A 117 3.44 -16.59 -6.61
C THR A 117 3.16 -15.72 -7.85
N PRO A 118 3.21 -16.30 -9.07
CA PRO A 118 2.85 -15.55 -10.27
C PRO A 118 1.35 -15.27 -10.31
N GLY A 119 0.98 -14.18 -10.95
CA GLY A 119 -0.41 -13.76 -11.11
C GLY A 119 -0.59 -12.27 -10.83
N THR A 120 -1.85 -11.85 -10.72
CA THR A 120 -2.20 -10.45 -10.50
C THR A 120 -2.39 -10.18 -9.01
N TYR A 121 -1.66 -9.20 -8.50
CA TYR A 121 -1.78 -8.70 -7.14
C TYR A 121 -2.61 -7.42 -7.16
N VAL A 122 -3.59 -7.33 -6.27
CA VAL A 122 -4.40 -6.12 -6.12
C VAL A 122 -3.80 -5.28 -5.00
N VAL A 123 -3.56 -4.01 -5.28
CA VAL A 123 -2.96 -3.08 -4.33
C VAL A 123 -3.96 -1.99 -4.02
N GLU A 124 -4.30 -1.85 -2.74
CA GLU A 124 -5.25 -0.85 -2.27
C GLU A 124 -4.58 0.06 -1.25
N VAL A 125 -4.85 1.35 -1.36
CA VAL A 125 -4.37 2.36 -0.41
C VAL A 125 -5.57 2.95 0.30
N TYR A 126 -5.56 2.88 1.63
CA TYR A 126 -6.59 3.44 2.49
C TYR A 126 -5.99 4.57 3.33
N ILE A 127 -6.75 5.65 3.50
CA ILE A 127 -6.34 6.75 4.38
C ILE A 127 -7.44 6.93 5.42
N ASP A 128 -7.07 6.78 6.70
CA ASP A 128 -7.99 6.84 7.85
C ASP A 128 -9.16 5.86 7.71
N GLY A 129 -8.92 4.71 7.07
CA GLY A 129 -9.94 3.68 6.90
C GLY A 129 -10.84 3.87 5.68
N ALA A 130 -10.59 4.87 4.84
CA ALA A 130 -11.34 5.09 3.60
C ALA A 130 -10.49 4.72 2.39
N LEU A 131 -11.05 3.95 1.47
CA LEU A 131 -10.34 3.57 0.25
C LEU A 131 -10.04 4.81 -0.58
N SER A 132 -8.75 5.04 -0.85
CA SER A 132 -8.31 6.19 -1.63
C SER A 132 -7.99 5.81 -3.07
N THR A 133 -7.31 4.68 -3.27
CA THR A 133 -6.99 4.21 -4.62
C THR A 133 -6.81 2.70 -4.64
N SER A 134 -6.95 2.13 -5.83
CA SER A 134 -6.74 0.70 -6.06
C SER A 134 -6.03 0.53 -7.40
N THR A 135 -5.05 -0.36 -7.44
CA THR A 135 -4.33 -0.68 -8.66
C THR A 135 -3.92 -2.15 -8.62
N SER A 136 -3.24 -2.62 -9.64
CA SER A 136 -2.80 -4.00 -9.70
C SER A 136 -1.39 -4.11 -10.24
N LEU A 137 -0.73 -5.22 -9.88
CA LEU A 137 0.60 -5.56 -10.38
C LEU A 137 0.58 -7.02 -10.80
N LYS A 138 1.04 -7.31 -12.01
CA LYS A 138 1.14 -8.68 -12.49
C LYS A 138 2.60 -9.14 -12.38
N LEU A 139 2.79 -10.29 -11.71
CA LEU A 139 4.09 -10.95 -11.66
C LEU A 139 4.07 -12.16 -12.57
N GLU A 140 5.10 -12.28 -13.38
CA GLU A 140 5.25 -13.36 -14.34
C GLU A 140 5.90 -14.60 -13.70
N ASP A 141 5.66 -15.72 -14.30
CA ASP A 141 6.27 -16.99 -13.89
C ASP A 141 7.74 -17.09 -14.32
#